data_1eb17299130ddfdffd7889b781ce9850
#
_entry.id   1eb17299130ddfdffd7889b781ce9850
#
_cell.length_a   1.000
_cell.length_b   1.000
_cell.length_c   1.000
_cell.angle_alpha   90.00
_cell.angle_beta   90.00
_cell.angle_gamma   90.00
#
_symmetry.space_group_name_H-M   'P 1'
#
loop_
_entity.id
_entity.type
_entity.pdbx_description
1 polymer ?
#
loop_
_entity_poly.entity_id
_entity_poly.type
_entity_poly.pdbx_seq_one_letter_code
_entity_poly.pdbx_strand_id
1 'polypeptide(L)'
;MSDMSANEQEEGVMEASPQGGERTTKDLGIARPLRLNSGLLLGNRLAKAAMTEGLADRRGWPGPRLERLYERWARGGVGLVITGNAMVDGRYLERAGNVIIEDAGVHEALSAWSAAARKGCAALVQLSHPGRQTNRFICGQPLAPSEGPPVKVMASFSRPRAMTPLEVEATVERFVFAADACRRAGFDGVQIHAAHGYLLAQFLSPLTNRRADVWGGSLENRARLLLEIVRAVRARTGAGFTLAVKINSADFQKGGFSEEDSLEVVRWLDAEGIDLLEISGGNYESPALLLGPGLRESTVAREAYFLEFARRVRGVTRLPLMVTGGFRSAAAMEAALGEDALDLVGLARPLALDPDFPARLLSGEVERSEVQPLRVKGKALGMLAEASWFGDQMDRIADGLDPDPGISPYGSIARYLTWQTARGLRHRATYRPPQTVQRG
;
A
#
# COMPACT_ATOMS: atom_id res chain seq x y z
N MET A 1 9.89 36.38 -81.52
CA MET A 1 9.81 37.63 -80.78
C MET A 1 9.40 37.31 -79.38
N SER A 2 10.22 37.75 -78.50
CA SER A 2 10.15 37.81 -77.00
C SER A 2 10.31 36.54 -76.21
N ASP A 3 11.44 36.51 -75.69
CA ASP A 3 12.03 35.81 -74.57
C ASP A 3 11.15 35.74 -73.31
N MET A 4 11.17 34.62 -72.67
CA MET A 4 10.84 34.51 -71.29
C MET A 4 11.87 33.60 -70.53
N SER A 5 12.74 34.25 -69.85
CA SER A 5 13.70 33.62 -68.90
C SER A 5 13.01 32.97 -67.72
N ALA A 6 13.31 31.71 -67.50
CA ALA A 6 12.97 30.98 -66.27
C ALA A 6 13.90 31.38 -65.13
N ASN A 7 13.33 31.69 -63.97
CA ASN A 7 14.04 31.96 -62.75
C ASN A 7 13.86 30.70 -61.83
N GLU A 8 14.92 29.92 -61.68
CA GLU A 8 14.98 28.80 -60.73
C GLU A 8 15.25 29.37 -59.30
N GLN A 9 14.29 29.20 -58.45
CA GLN A 9 14.48 29.40 -56.99
C GLN A 9 14.88 28.07 -56.37
N GLU A 10 16.11 27.99 -55.89
CA GLU A 10 16.57 26.90 -54.99
C GLU A 10 15.86 27.00 -53.66
N GLU A 11 14.98 26.05 -53.36
CA GLU A 11 14.48 25.82 -52.00
C GLU A 11 15.55 25.11 -51.16
N GLY A 12 16.17 25.85 -50.23
CA GLY A 12 17.08 25.32 -49.26
C GLY A 12 16.32 24.47 -48.22
N VAL A 13 16.52 23.16 -48.27
CA VAL A 13 16.09 22.21 -47.25
C VAL A 13 16.93 22.45 -46.00
N MET A 14 16.34 23.07 -44.98
CA MET A 14 16.94 23.13 -43.65
C MET A 14 16.81 21.75 -43.01
N GLU A 15 17.89 21.00 -42.95
CA GLU A 15 18.03 19.83 -42.08
C GLU A 15 17.94 20.29 -40.62
N ALA A 16 16.85 19.94 -39.98
CA ALA A 16 16.71 20.05 -38.50
C ALA A 16 17.55 18.96 -37.86
N SER A 17 18.71 19.30 -37.34
CA SER A 17 19.49 18.43 -36.45
C SER A 17 18.67 18.12 -35.19
N PRO A 18 18.49 16.85 -34.79
CA PRO A 18 17.95 16.53 -33.49
C PRO A 18 19.01 16.83 -32.44
N GLN A 19 18.87 17.94 -31.72
CA GLN A 19 19.60 18.15 -30.47
C GLN A 19 19.02 17.21 -29.39
N GLY A 20 19.39 15.94 -29.43
CA GLY A 20 19.24 14.99 -28.34
C GLY A 20 20.31 15.28 -27.32
N GLY A 21 20.12 16.29 -26.48
CA GLY A 21 20.93 16.44 -25.26
C GLY A 21 20.69 15.20 -24.41
N GLU A 22 21.78 14.48 -24.06
CA GLU A 22 21.75 13.43 -23.05
C GLU A 22 21.11 14.00 -21.76
N ARG A 23 19.89 13.58 -21.44
CA ARG A 23 19.25 13.92 -20.17
C ARG A 23 20.11 13.31 -19.06
N THR A 24 20.75 14.14 -18.28
CA THR A 24 21.48 13.66 -17.12
C THR A 24 20.47 13.10 -16.10
N THR A 25 20.84 12.08 -15.37
CA THR A 25 19.98 11.42 -14.36
C THR A 25 19.45 12.39 -13.28
N LYS A 26 20.10 13.55 -13.10
CA LYS A 26 19.68 14.63 -12.20
C LYS A 26 18.47 15.40 -12.68
N ASP A 27 18.11 15.30 -13.97
CA ASP A 27 16.96 16.01 -14.55
C ASP A 27 15.66 15.22 -14.45
N LEU A 28 15.72 13.96 -13.98
CA LEU A 28 14.55 13.11 -13.82
C LEU A 28 13.65 13.62 -12.68
N GLY A 29 12.34 13.70 -12.93
CA GLY A 29 11.33 14.07 -11.94
C GLY A 29 11.32 13.12 -10.73
N ILE A 30 11.52 11.80 -10.97
CA ILE A 30 11.63 10.77 -9.93
C ILE A 30 12.83 10.99 -8.99
N ALA A 31 13.90 11.65 -9.43
CA ALA A 31 15.08 11.93 -8.61
C ALA A 31 14.92 13.17 -7.72
N ARG A 32 13.90 14.01 -7.97
CA ARG A 32 13.70 15.24 -7.21
C ARG A 32 13.21 14.95 -5.80
N PRO A 33 13.70 15.69 -4.78
CA PRO A 33 13.18 15.55 -3.42
C PRO A 33 11.70 15.96 -3.35
N LEU A 34 10.99 15.42 -2.37
CA LEU A 34 9.61 15.78 -2.04
C LEU A 34 9.49 16.10 -0.56
N ARG A 35 8.94 17.27 -0.23
CA ARG A 35 8.61 17.64 1.15
C ARG A 35 7.13 17.39 1.40
N LEU A 36 6.82 16.57 2.41
CA LEU A 36 5.45 16.31 2.87
C LEU A 36 4.97 17.45 3.80
N ASN A 37 3.66 17.54 4.04
CA ASN A 37 3.06 18.59 4.87
C ASN A 37 3.56 18.55 6.32
N SER A 38 3.93 17.39 6.86
CA SER A 38 4.58 17.23 8.17
C SER A 38 5.99 17.84 8.25
N GLY A 39 6.55 18.29 7.12
CA GLY A 39 7.94 18.75 7.01
C GLY A 39 8.94 17.65 6.67
N LEU A 40 8.53 16.36 6.64
CA LEU A 40 9.39 15.25 6.26
C LEU A 40 9.89 15.42 4.83
N LEU A 41 11.20 15.35 4.63
CA LEU A 41 11.84 15.45 3.31
C LEU A 41 12.21 14.05 2.81
N LEU A 42 11.62 13.67 1.68
CA LEU A 42 11.98 12.46 0.94
C LEU A 42 13.08 12.80 -0.06
N GLY A 43 14.12 11.95 -0.16
CA GLY A 43 15.28 12.21 -1.02
C GLY A 43 14.98 12.07 -2.53
N ASN A 44 13.93 11.36 -2.88
CA ASN A 44 13.43 11.17 -4.25
C ASN A 44 11.94 10.81 -4.23
N ARG A 45 11.32 10.64 -5.41
CA ARG A 45 9.89 10.39 -5.59
C ARG A 45 9.56 8.91 -5.85
N LEU A 46 10.35 7.98 -5.33
CA LEU A 46 10.08 6.55 -5.37
C LEU A 46 9.82 6.02 -3.96
N ALA A 47 8.72 5.30 -3.80
CA ALA A 47 8.34 4.68 -2.53
C ALA A 47 8.21 3.17 -2.65
N LYS A 48 8.72 2.42 -1.66
CA LYS A 48 8.32 1.03 -1.43
C LYS A 48 6.93 1.03 -0.81
N ALA A 49 5.92 0.67 -1.59
CA ALA A 49 4.54 0.54 -1.11
C ALA A 49 4.37 -0.63 -0.13
N ALA A 50 3.33 -0.57 0.69
CA ALA A 50 3.02 -1.64 1.64
C ALA A 50 2.81 -3.00 0.94
N MET A 51 3.53 -4.01 1.41
CA MET A 51 3.39 -5.43 1.04
C MET A 51 3.40 -6.26 2.32
N THR A 52 2.45 -7.18 2.48
CA THR A 52 2.39 -8.05 3.66
C THR A 52 3.50 -9.10 3.60
N GLU A 53 4.44 -9.09 4.53
CA GLU A 53 5.58 -10.00 4.58
C GLU A 53 5.24 -11.31 5.31
N GLY A 54 4.55 -11.22 6.44
CA GLY A 54 4.23 -12.36 7.29
C GLY A 54 5.44 -12.88 8.10
N LEU A 55 6.41 -12.04 8.42
CA LEU A 55 7.71 -12.39 9.01
C LEU A 55 7.84 -12.09 10.51
N ALA A 56 6.77 -11.63 11.17
CA ALA A 56 6.80 -11.41 12.62
C ALA A 56 7.10 -12.70 13.39
N ASP A 57 7.66 -12.58 14.58
CA ASP A 57 7.98 -13.69 15.47
C ASP A 57 6.70 -14.36 16.03
N ARG A 58 6.86 -15.29 16.98
CA ARG A 58 5.72 -16.00 17.59
C ARG A 58 4.82 -15.12 18.45
N ARG A 59 5.32 -13.96 18.91
CA ARG A 59 4.55 -12.95 19.67
C ARG A 59 3.85 -11.96 18.74
N GLY A 60 4.13 -12.00 17.45
CA GLY A 60 3.71 -11.01 16.48
C GLY A 60 4.62 -9.78 16.45
N TRP A 61 5.85 -9.86 16.96
CA TRP A 61 6.77 -8.73 16.98
C TRP A 61 7.74 -8.76 15.79
N PRO A 62 8.21 -7.60 15.32
CA PRO A 62 9.27 -7.57 14.33
C PRO A 62 10.56 -8.17 14.89
N GLY A 63 11.36 -8.79 14.03
CA GLY A 63 12.61 -9.40 14.42
C GLY A 63 13.64 -9.33 13.30
N PRO A 64 14.82 -9.96 13.47
CA PRO A 64 15.98 -9.80 12.59
C PRO A 64 15.71 -10.04 11.10
N ARG A 65 14.74 -10.91 10.75
CA ARG A 65 14.35 -11.15 9.35
C ARG A 65 13.66 -9.93 8.74
N LEU A 66 12.74 -9.29 9.48
CA LEU A 66 12.11 -8.03 9.06
C LEU A 66 13.13 -6.90 8.99
N GLU A 67 13.98 -6.78 10.00
CA GLU A 67 15.04 -5.75 10.02
C GLU A 67 15.92 -5.86 8.77
N ARG A 68 16.42 -7.05 8.43
CA ARG A 68 17.25 -7.29 7.24
C ARG A 68 16.51 -6.97 5.94
N LEU A 69 15.26 -7.39 5.81
CA LEU A 69 14.45 -7.14 4.64
C LEU A 69 14.26 -5.63 4.41
N TYR A 70 13.93 -4.89 5.47
CA TYR A 70 13.69 -3.45 5.39
C TYR A 70 14.99 -2.65 5.21
N GLU A 71 16.08 -3.06 5.83
CA GLU A 71 17.40 -2.47 5.57
C GLU A 71 17.79 -2.65 4.09
N ARG A 72 17.53 -3.82 3.51
CA ARG A 72 17.83 -4.09 2.10
C ARG A 72 17.04 -3.17 1.16
N TRP A 73 15.76 -2.97 1.41
CA TRP A 73 14.94 -2.04 0.64
C TRP A 73 15.32 -0.57 0.86
N ALA A 74 15.60 -0.18 2.10
CA ALA A 74 16.00 1.18 2.43
C ALA A 74 17.31 1.59 1.73
N ARG A 75 18.25 0.66 1.62
CA ARG A 75 19.51 0.85 0.88
C ARG A 75 19.34 0.76 -0.64
N GLY A 76 18.24 0.20 -1.12
CA GLY A 76 17.93 0.02 -2.54
C GLY A 76 17.53 1.31 -3.28
N GLY A 77 17.60 2.49 -2.63
CA GLY A 77 17.49 3.78 -3.30
C GLY A 77 16.08 4.38 -3.30
N VAL A 78 15.11 3.85 -2.56
CA VAL A 78 13.80 4.51 -2.39
C VAL A 78 13.90 5.75 -1.49
N GLY A 79 13.06 6.77 -1.73
CA GLY A 79 12.92 7.93 -0.83
C GLY A 79 12.04 7.64 0.38
N LEU A 80 11.12 6.68 0.26
CA LEU A 80 10.19 6.28 1.32
C LEU A 80 9.99 4.77 1.35
N VAL A 81 9.98 4.19 2.54
CA VAL A 81 9.50 2.83 2.80
C VAL A 81 8.20 2.89 3.58
N ILE A 82 7.15 2.20 3.09
CA ILE A 82 5.93 1.92 3.86
C ILE A 82 5.92 0.44 4.18
N THR A 83 5.77 0.09 5.47
CA THR A 83 5.78 -1.30 5.92
C THR A 83 4.58 -2.08 5.38
N GLY A 84 4.63 -3.40 5.43
CA GLY A 84 3.43 -4.21 5.36
C GLY A 84 2.49 -3.89 6.51
N ASN A 85 1.24 -4.35 6.37
CA ASN A 85 0.17 -4.01 7.29
C ASN A 85 0.44 -4.58 8.70
N ALA A 86 0.77 -3.71 9.64
CA ALA A 86 0.85 -4.03 11.08
C ALA A 86 -0.55 -3.98 11.69
N MET A 87 -0.90 -5.02 12.45
CA MET A 87 -2.23 -5.16 13.05
C MET A 87 -2.30 -4.44 14.39
N VAL A 88 -3.36 -3.65 14.55
CA VAL A 88 -3.64 -2.92 15.80
C VAL A 88 -4.36 -3.79 16.84
N ASP A 89 -4.73 -5.03 16.47
CA ASP A 89 -5.43 -5.99 17.32
C ASP A 89 -4.99 -7.42 16.98
N GLY A 90 -4.24 -8.05 17.85
CA GLY A 90 -3.69 -9.39 17.63
C GLY A 90 -4.72 -10.52 17.61
N ARG A 91 -5.97 -10.27 17.98
CA ARG A 91 -7.09 -11.23 17.82
C ARG A 91 -7.45 -11.45 16.36
N TYR A 92 -7.11 -10.47 15.48
CA TYR A 92 -7.54 -10.41 14.09
C TYR A 92 -6.35 -10.13 13.19
N LEU A 93 -5.86 -11.16 12.51
CA LEU A 93 -4.76 -11.04 11.54
C LEU A 93 -5.24 -11.42 10.15
N GLU A 94 -4.76 -10.70 9.14
CA GLU A 94 -5.01 -11.01 7.74
C GLU A 94 -4.29 -12.31 7.36
N ARG A 95 -3.05 -12.46 7.85
CA ARG A 95 -2.28 -13.71 7.73
C ARG A 95 -1.45 -13.96 8.99
N ALA A 96 -1.13 -15.22 9.22
CA ALA A 96 -0.20 -15.57 10.28
C ALA A 96 1.17 -14.91 10.03
N GLY A 97 1.73 -14.29 11.08
CA GLY A 97 3.00 -13.57 10.98
C GLY A 97 2.89 -12.09 10.61
N ASN A 98 1.69 -11.50 10.58
CA ASN A 98 1.57 -10.03 10.63
C ASN A 98 2.25 -9.50 11.89
N VAL A 99 2.83 -8.30 11.79
CA VAL A 99 3.27 -7.55 12.98
C VAL A 99 2.05 -7.09 13.76
N ILE A 100 2.12 -7.17 15.10
CA ILE A 100 1.07 -6.75 16.03
C ILE A 100 1.62 -5.61 16.90
N ILE A 101 0.87 -4.51 16.99
CA ILE A 101 1.24 -3.33 17.78
C ILE A 101 0.06 -2.98 18.69
N GLU A 102 0.01 -3.65 19.87
CA GLU A 102 -1.11 -3.52 20.80
C GLU A 102 -0.70 -3.46 22.27
N ASP A 103 0.58 -3.61 22.59
CA ASP A 103 1.13 -3.47 23.93
C ASP A 103 2.51 -2.81 23.95
N ALA A 104 2.91 -2.28 25.12
CA ALA A 104 4.16 -1.53 25.26
C ALA A 104 5.42 -2.41 25.15
N GLY A 105 5.31 -3.72 25.32
CA GLY A 105 6.45 -4.65 25.27
C GLY A 105 7.08 -4.73 23.87
N VAL A 106 6.35 -4.32 22.84
CA VAL A 106 6.83 -4.32 21.43
C VAL A 106 7.87 -3.22 21.16
N HIS A 107 8.08 -2.26 22.07
CA HIS A 107 8.84 -1.03 21.83
C HIS A 107 10.27 -1.27 21.33
N GLU A 108 11.02 -2.15 22.01
CA GLU A 108 12.41 -2.43 21.62
C GLU A 108 12.51 -3.04 20.22
N ALA A 109 11.64 -4.01 19.91
CA ALA A 109 11.56 -4.63 18.60
C ALA A 109 11.15 -3.64 17.49
N LEU A 110 10.21 -2.73 17.78
CA LEU A 110 9.83 -1.65 16.87
C LEU A 110 10.99 -0.68 16.64
N SER A 111 11.76 -0.34 17.68
CA SER A 111 12.91 0.58 17.56
C SER A 111 14.02 -0.02 16.68
N ALA A 112 14.33 -1.31 16.85
CA ALA A 112 15.28 -2.01 15.99
C ALA A 112 14.81 -2.05 14.53
N TRP A 113 13.53 -2.35 14.31
CA TRP A 113 12.94 -2.33 12.96
C TRP A 113 12.92 -0.93 12.32
N SER A 114 12.57 0.09 13.11
CA SER A 114 12.64 1.50 12.67
C SER A 114 14.06 1.88 12.23
N ALA A 115 15.06 1.56 13.04
CA ALA A 115 16.47 1.84 12.72
C ALA A 115 16.93 1.17 11.41
N ALA A 116 16.47 -0.08 11.16
CA ALA A 116 16.75 -0.81 9.93
C ALA A 116 16.03 -0.19 8.72
N ALA A 117 14.72 0.11 8.85
CA ALA A 117 13.90 0.64 7.76
C ALA A 117 14.28 2.07 7.33
N ARG A 118 14.97 2.81 8.21
CA ARG A 118 15.39 4.21 7.97
C ARG A 118 16.85 4.33 7.47
N LYS A 119 17.49 3.24 7.09
CA LYS A 119 18.88 3.26 6.58
C LYS A 119 18.96 3.81 5.15
N GLY A 120 18.80 5.11 5.00
CA GLY A 120 18.93 5.83 3.71
C GLY A 120 17.64 6.42 3.16
N CYS A 121 16.49 6.21 3.82
CA CYS A 121 15.21 6.76 3.42
C CYS A 121 14.29 7.02 4.63
N ALA A 122 13.14 7.66 4.41
CA ALA A 122 12.08 7.75 5.41
C ALA A 122 11.30 6.43 5.54
N ALA A 123 10.69 6.18 6.71
CA ALA A 123 9.91 4.96 6.97
C ALA A 123 8.58 5.25 7.69
N LEU A 124 7.47 4.78 7.10
CA LEU A 124 6.14 4.79 7.70
C LEU A 124 5.68 3.37 8.01
N VAL A 125 4.96 3.18 9.12
CA VAL A 125 4.28 1.92 9.44
C VAL A 125 2.85 1.97 8.94
N GLN A 126 2.43 1.01 8.10
CA GLN A 126 1.03 0.89 7.72
C GLN A 126 0.26 0.18 8.84
N LEU A 127 -0.66 0.91 9.51
CA LEU A 127 -1.54 0.39 10.55
C LEU A 127 -2.84 -0.14 9.94
N SER A 128 -3.28 -1.32 10.37
CA SER A 128 -4.42 -2.02 9.77
C SER A 128 -5.20 -2.85 10.78
N HIS A 129 -6.47 -3.10 10.42
CA HIS A 129 -7.34 -4.11 11.03
C HIS A 129 -8.07 -4.85 9.92
N PRO A 130 -7.98 -6.18 9.81
CA PRO A 130 -8.47 -6.91 8.64
C PRO A 130 -10.01 -7.02 8.58
N GLY A 131 -10.70 -6.79 9.69
CA GLY A 131 -12.16 -6.94 9.73
C GLY A 131 -12.60 -8.35 9.30
N ARG A 132 -13.60 -8.45 8.41
CA ARG A 132 -14.09 -9.73 7.88
C ARG A 132 -13.05 -10.51 7.06
N GLN A 133 -11.94 -9.89 6.68
CA GLN A 133 -10.81 -10.53 6.00
C GLN A 133 -9.77 -11.09 6.97
N THR A 134 -10.16 -11.36 8.22
CA THR A 134 -9.35 -12.12 9.17
C THR A 134 -9.29 -13.59 8.77
N ASN A 135 -8.08 -14.15 8.76
CA ASN A 135 -7.85 -15.55 8.40
C ASN A 135 -8.61 -16.50 9.36
N ARG A 136 -9.36 -17.46 8.80
CA ARG A 136 -10.21 -18.40 9.57
C ARG A 136 -9.45 -19.27 10.57
N PHE A 137 -8.18 -19.57 10.29
CA PHE A 137 -7.35 -20.37 11.19
C PHE A 137 -6.89 -19.56 12.42
N ILE A 138 -6.96 -18.23 12.35
CA ILE A 138 -6.64 -17.30 13.44
C ILE A 138 -7.90 -17.01 14.26
N CYS A 139 -8.99 -16.59 13.60
CA CYS A 139 -10.24 -16.28 14.26
C CYS A 139 -11.44 -16.90 13.53
N GLY A 140 -12.24 -17.69 14.26
CA GLY A 140 -13.43 -18.34 13.70
C GLY A 140 -14.63 -17.41 13.50
N GLN A 141 -14.65 -16.24 14.13
CA GLN A 141 -15.71 -15.25 14.06
C GLN A 141 -15.12 -13.83 14.02
N PRO A 142 -14.70 -13.35 12.83
CA PRO A 142 -14.10 -12.02 12.68
C PRO A 142 -15.12 -10.90 12.91
N LEU A 143 -14.61 -9.68 13.12
CA LEU A 143 -15.39 -8.46 13.24
C LEU A 143 -15.68 -7.85 11.85
N ALA A 144 -16.83 -7.20 11.72
CA ALA A 144 -17.18 -6.37 10.57
C ALA A 144 -18.14 -5.25 11.01
N PRO A 145 -18.36 -4.21 10.19
CA PRO A 145 -19.40 -3.21 10.48
C PRO A 145 -20.78 -3.85 10.68
N SER A 146 -21.09 -4.84 9.87
CA SER A 146 -22.37 -5.58 9.91
C SER A 146 -22.16 -7.07 9.67
N GLU A 147 -23.09 -7.88 10.12
CA GLU A 147 -23.11 -9.31 9.78
C GLU A 147 -23.22 -9.53 8.27
N GLY A 148 -22.70 -10.64 7.79
CA GLY A 148 -22.77 -10.97 6.38
C GLY A 148 -22.22 -12.36 6.07
N PRO A 149 -22.23 -12.75 4.79
CA PRO A 149 -21.57 -13.98 4.37
C PRO A 149 -20.04 -13.84 4.50
N PRO A 150 -19.30 -14.96 4.61
CA PRO A 150 -17.86 -14.95 4.51
C PRO A 150 -17.40 -14.47 3.14
N VAL A 151 -16.24 -13.84 3.07
CA VAL A 151 -15.59 -13.50 1.80
C VAL A 151 -15.30 -14.77 1.02
N LYS A 152 -15.76 -14.84 -0.24
CA LYS A 152 -15.69 -16.04 -1.08
C LYS A 152 -14.33 -16.15 -1.78
N VAL A 153 -13.26 -16.30 -1.00
CA VAL A 153 -11.93 -16.53 -1.55
C VAL A 153 -11.33 -17.76 -0.88
N MET A 154 -11.26 -18.87 -1.61
CA MET A 154 -10.60 -20.13 -1.23
C MET A 154 -10.93 -20.64 0.18
N ALA A 155 -12.14 -20.39 0.67
CA ALA A 155 -12.56 -20.73 2.04
C ALA A 155 -11.60 -20.22 3.15
N SER A 156 -10.88 -19.13 2.90
CA SER A 156 -9.87 -18.59 3.83
C SER A 156 -10.49 -17.76 4.95
N PHE A 157 -11.77 -17.41 4.86
CA PHE A 157 -12.45 -16.50 5.77
C PHE A 157 -13.68 -17.13 6.42
N SER A 158 -13.97 -16.70 7.65
CA SER A 158 -15.16 -17.11 8.40
C SER A 158 -16.26 -16.07 8.30
N ARG A 159 -17.49 -16.47 8.72
CA ARG A 159 -18.63 -15.55 8.81
C ARG A 159 -18.36 -14.49 9.88
N PRO A 160 -18.43 -13.19 9.53
CA PRO A 160 -18.21 -12.13 10.49
C PRO A 160 -19.44 -11.89 11.37
N ARG A 161 -19.22 -11.33 12.56
CA ARG A 161 -20.24 -10.69 13.38
C ARG A 161 -20.15 -9.16 13.29
N ALA A 162 -21.26 -8.48 13.54
CA ALA A 162 -21.28 -7.04 13.66
C ALA A 162 -20.50 -6.59 14.91
N MET A 163 -19.77 -5.48 14.78
CA MET A 163 -19.16 -4.77 15.91
C MET A 163 -20.23 -4.06 16.74
N THR A 164 -20.09 -4.08 18.05
CA THR A 164 -20.83 -3.18 18.95
C THR A 164 -20.27 -1.76 18.83
N PRO A 165 -21.04 -0.70 19.21
CA PRO A 165 -20.51 0.67 19.23
C PRO A 165 -19.21 0.80 20.05
N LEU A 166 -19.14 0.16 21.24
CA LEU A 166 -17.93 0.15 22.08
C LEU A 166 -16.73 -0.48 21.40
N GLU A 167 -16.91 -1.52 20.58
CA GLU A 167 -15.82 -2.13 19.82
C GLU A 167 -15.33 -1.22 18.69
N VAL A 168 -16.22 -0.41 18.11
CA VAL A 168 -15.85 0.60 17.11
C VAL A 168 -15.00 1.69 17.78
N GLU A 169 -15.43 2.22 18.92
CA GLU A 169 -14.70 3.21 19.71
C GLU A 169 -13.34 2.67 20.17
N ALA A 170 -13.31 1.45 20.73
CA ALA A 170 -12.06 0.79 21.11
C ALA A 170 -11.08 0.58 19.93
N THR A 171 -11.59 0.52 18.71
CA THR A 171 -10.74 0.44 17.52
C THR A 171 -9.99 1.77 17.30
N VAL A 172 -10.61 2.92 17.54
CA VAL A 172 -9.93 4.23 17.49
C VAL A 172 -8.74 4.23 18.44
N GLU A 173 -8.97 3.84 19.70
CA GLU A 173 -7.89 3.81 20.73
C GLU A 173 -6.73 2.87 20.35
N ARG A 174 -7.03 1.74 19.68
CA ARG A 174 -5.98 0.82 19.20
C ARG A 174 -5.12 1.45 18.12
N PHE A 175 -5.70 2.16 17.17
CA PHE A 175 -4.93 2.89 16.16
C PHE A 175 -4.08 4.00 16.78
N VAL A 176 -4.62 4.75 17.75
CA VAL A 176 -3.89 5.79 18.49
C VAL A 176 -2.71 5.19 19.24
N PHE A 177 -2.93 4.10 19.98
CA PHE A 177 -1.86 3.39 20.68
C PHE A 177 -0.74 2.95 19.75
N ALA A 178 -1.12 2.30 18.63
CA ALA A 178 -0.15 1.79 17.67
C ALA A 178 0.65 2.92 17.00
N ALA A 179 -0.01 4.04 16.64
CA ALA A 179 0.64 5.20 16.08
C ALA A 179 1.65 5.85 17.06
N ASP A 180 1.26 6.02 18.33
CA ASP A 180 2.15 6.55 19.36
C ASP A 180 3.32 5.60 19.64
N ALA A 181 3.10 4.28 19.63
CA ALA A 181 4.16 3.29 19.75
C ALA A 181 5.18 3.40 18.60
N CYS A 182 4.72 3.56 17.36
CA CYS A 182 5.58 3.79 16.20
C CYS A 182 6.37 5.10 16.31
N ARG A 183 5.74 6.19 16.76
CA ARG A 183 6.40 7.48 16.99
C ARG A 183 7.50 7.36 18.03
N ARG A 184 7.22 6.72 19.16
CA ARG A 184 8.22 6.48 20.23
C ARG A 184 9.36 5.57 19.79
N ALA A 185 9.10 4.63 18.89
CA ALA A 185 10.10 3.74 18.31
C ALA A 185 10.97 4.42 17.22
N GLY A 186 10.69 5.67 16.85
CA GLY A 186 11.51 6.46 15.94
C GLY A 186 11.15 6.33 14.46
N PHE A 187 9.99 5.78 14.08
CA PHE A 187 9.48 5.89 12.72
C PHE A 187 9.14 7.35 12.37
N ASP A 188 9.18 7.71 11.08
CA ASP A 188 8.88 9.06 10.60
C ASP A 188 7.38 9.33 10.51
N GLY A 189 6.55 8.29 10.57
CA GLY A 189 5.10 8.40 10.52
C GLY A 189 4.38 7.06 10.47
N VAL A 190 3.07 7.16 10.26
CA VAL A 190 2.19 6.00 10.01
C VAL A 190 1.30 6.23 8.80
N GLN A 191 0.86 5.13 8.19
CA GLN A 191 -0.17 5.14 7.17
C GLN A 191 -1.40 4.37 7.68
N ILE A 192 -2.56 5.02 7.72
CA ILE A 192 -3.83 4.38 8.06
C ILE A 192 -4.37 3.63 6.85
N HIS A 193 -4.60 2.33 6.99
CA HIS A 193 -5.04 1.47 5.90
C HIS A 193 -6.57 1.46 5.76
N ALA A 194 -7.12 2.29 4.88
CA ALA A 194 -8.54 2.39 4.59
C ALA A 194 -8.90 1.84 3.19
N ALA A 195 -8.17 0.82 2.70
CA ALA A 195 -8.35 0.24 1.37
C ALA A 195 -8.51 -1.29 1.40
N HIS A 196 -8.64 -1.90 0.22
CA HIS A 196 -8.57 -3.33 -0.07
C HIS A 196 -9.60 -4.21 0.66
N GLY A 197 -10.72 -3.63 1.12
CA GLY A 197 -11.76 -4.37 1.83
C GLY A 197 -11.39 -4.76 3.26
N TYR A 198 -10.37 -4.12 3.88
CA TYR A 198 -10.10 -4.22 5.30
C TYR A 198 -11.07 -3.37 6.13
N LEU A 199 -10.98 -3.38 7.44
CA LEU A 199 -12.04 -2.88 8.32
C LEU A 199 -12.51 -1.45 7.97
N LEU A 200 -11.59 -0.50 7.77
CA LEU A 200 -11.96 0.88 7.47
C LEU A 200 -12.63 1.00 6.09
N ALA A 201 -12.13 0.25 5.08
CA ALA A 201 -12.81 0.16 3.79
C ALA A 201 -14.18 -0.53 3.89
N GLN A 202 -14.35 -1.50 4.81
CA GLN A 202 -15.66 -2.11 5.08
C GLN A 202 -16.65 -1.12 5.69
N PHE A 203 -16.18 -0.20 6.53
CA PHE A 203 -17.03 0.88 7.06
C PHE A 203 -17.45 1.86 5.95
N LEU A 204 -16.55 2.23 5.05
CA LEU A 204 -16.84 3.13 3.93
C LEU A 204 -17.84 2.55 2.93
N SER A 205 -17.82 1.24 2.69
CA SER A 205 -18.65 0.57 1.68
C SER A 205 -20.07 0.27 2.16
N PRO A 206 -21.12 0.73 1.47
CA PRO A 206 -22.51 0.42 1.84
C PRO A 206 -22.85 -1.07 1.67
N LEU A 207 -22.08 -1.84 0.90
CA LEU A 207 -22.28 -3.28 0.75
C LEU A 207 -21.94 -4.03 2.04
N THR A 208 -20.97 -3.55 2.81
CA THR A 208 -20.48 -4.19 4.04
C THR A 208 -20.94 -3.47 5.31
N ASN A 209 -21.22 -2.17 5.24
CA ASN A 209 -21.72 -1.36 6.32
C ASN A 209 -23.20 -1.05 6.13
N ARG A 210 -24.05 -1.88 6.75
CA ARG A 210 -25.52 -1.74 6.76
C ARG A 210 -26.05 -1.33 8.14
N ARG A 211 -25.21 -0.61 8.90
CA ARG A 211 -25.58 -0.09 10.23
C ARG A 211 -26.59 1.02 10.09
N ALA A 212 -27.47 1.14 11.10
CA ALA A 212 -28.46 2.21 11.23
C ALA A 212 -28.13 3.21 12.36
N ASP A 213 -26.97 3.04 13.02
CA ASP A 213 -26.45 3.96 14.03
C ASP A 213 -25.51 5.02 13.41
N VAL A 214 -24.85 5.80 14.25
CA VAL A 214 -23.95 6.89 13.85
C VAL A 214 -22.72 6.43 13.04
N TRP A 215 -22.47 5.14 12.93
CA TRP A 215 -21.36 4.53 12.21
C TRP A 215 -21.76 4.01 10.83
N GLY A 216 -23.02 4.20 10.37
CA GLY A 216 -23.53 3.70 9.10
C GLY A 216 -24.62 4.57 8.48
N GLY A 217 -25.16 4.14 7.34
CA GLY A 217 -26.14 4.90 6.57
C GLY A 217 -25.50 5.92 5.61
N SER A 218 -25.50 7.21 5.94
CA SER A 218 -24.90 8.26 5.09
C SER A 218 -23.39 8.07 4.92
N LEU A 219 -22.81 8.69 3.90
CA LEU A 219 -21.37 8.63 3.65
C LEU A 219 -20.57 9.20 4.83
N GLU A 220 -21.04 10.30 5.42
CA GLU A 220 -20.41 10.93 6.59
C GLU A 220 -20.34 9.95 7.76
N ASN A 221 -21.43 9.23 8.03
CA ASN A 221 -21.45 8.21 9.08
C ASN A 221 -20.55 7.02 8.74
N ARG A 222 -20.52 6.59 7.48
CA ARG A 222 -19.63 5.50 7.02
C ARG A 222 -18.15 5.90 7.11
N ALA A 223 -17.80 7.17 6.88
CA ALA A 223 -16.45 7.70 6.97
C ALA A 223 -16.05 8.05 8.41
N ARG A 224 -16.99 8.16 9.34
CA ARG A 224 -16.77 8.63 10.73
C ARG A 224 -15.62 7.91 11.41
N LEU A 225 -15.57 6.57 11.35
CA LEU A 225 -14.50 5.80 12.00
C LEU A 225 -13.11 6.18 11.46
N LEU A 226 -12.96 6.33 10.15
CA LEU A 226 -11.69 6.75 9.55
C LEU A 226 -11.28 8.16 10.00
N LEU A 227 -12.22 9.11 9.97
CA LEU A 227 -11.95 10.50 10.35
C LEU A 227 -11.66 10.64 11.84
N GLU A 228 -12.35 9.92 12.71
CA GLU A 228 -12.05 9.91 14.16
C GLU A 228 -10.67 9.31 14.45
N ILE A 229 -10.27 8.24 13.76
CA ILE A 229 -8.90 7.69 13.86
C ILE A 229 -7.87 8.73 13.44
N VAL A 230 -8.06 9.41 12.29
CA VAL A 230 -7.14 10.44 11.79
C VAL A 230 -6.99 11.58 12.81
N ARG A 231 -8.11 12.12 13.32
CA ARG A 231 -8.11 13.18 14.34
C ARG A 231 -7.40 12.77 15.62
N ALA A 232 -7.75 11.58 16.15
CA ALA A 232 -7.21 11.10 17.40
C ALA A 232 -5.71 10.75 17.29
N VAL A 233 -5.27 10.16 16.18
CA VAL A 233 -3.85 9.91 15.90
C VAL A 233 -3.10 11.23 15.77
N ARG A 234 -3.61 12.21 15.01
CA ARG A 234 -2.99 13.54 14.88
C ARG A 234 -2.88 14.26 16.22
N ALA A 235 -3.95 14.24 17.03
CA ALA A 235 -3.93 14.83 18.38
C ALA A 235 -2.87 14.18 19.29
N ARG A 236 -2.67 12.88 19.18
CA ARG A 236 -1.70 12.12 19.98
C ARG A 236 -0.25 12.30 19.52
N THR A 237 -0.02 12.34 18.20
CA THR A 237 1.33 12.28 17.64
C THR A 237 1.91 13.65 17.29
N GLY A 238 1.06 14.65 17.10
CA GLY A 238 1.46 16.02 16.72
C GLY A 238 1.72 16.20 15.21
N ALA A 239 1.91 17.44 14.78
CA ALA A 239 2.03 17.82 13.37
C ALA A 239 3.34 17.35 12.70
N GLY A 240 4.43 17.18 13.46
CA GLY A 240 5.72 16.75 12.93
C GLY A 240 5.85 15.24 12.66
N PHE A 241 4.84 14.44 13.06
CA PHE A 241 4.80 13.00 12.76
C PHE A 241 3.91 12.77 11.54
N THR A 242 4.48 12.20 10.48
CA THR A 242 3.77 12.05 9.20
C THR A 242 2.56 11.12 9.34
N LEU A 243 1.38 11.63 8.99
CA LEU A 243 0.14 10.88 8.97
C LEU A 243 -0.34 10.71 7.52
N ALA A 244 -0.19 9.51 6.99
CA ALA A 244 -0.66 9.14 5.67
C ALA A 244 -1.96 8.32 5.74
N VAL A 245 -2.74 8.36 4.68
CA VAL A 245 -3.92 7.49 4.51
C VAL A 245 -3.84 6.80 3.16
N LYS A 246 -4.17 5.49 3.13
CA LYS A 246 -4.38 4.75 1.90
C LYS A 246 -5.85 4.45 1.73
N ILE A 247 -6.43 4.90 0.61
CA ILE A 247 -7.85 4.74 0.29
C ILE A 247 -8.07 4.05 -1.06
N ASN A 248 -9.19 3.36 -1.21
CA ASN A 248 -9.64 2.88 -2.53
C ASN A 248 -10.19 4.03 -3.38
N SER A 249 -9.89 4.02 -4.68
CA SER A 249 -10.62 4.82 -5.66
C SER A 249 -12.10 4.39 -5.73
N ALA A 250 -12.36 3.09 -5.73
CA ALA A 250 -13.68 2.47 -5.67
C ALA A 250 -13.58 1.01 -5.21
N ASP A 251 -14.74 0.41 -4.88
CA ASP A 251 -14.85 -1.04 -4.64
C ASP A 251 -14.87 -1.84 -5.94
N PHE A 252 -15.13 -1.20 -7.09
CA PHE A 252 -15.41 -1.86 -8.38
C PHE A 252 -16.52 -2.90 -8.33
N GLN A 253 -17.54 -2.64 -7.48
CA GLN A 253 -18.73 -3.46 -7.29
C GLN A 253 -19.96 -2.57 -7.34
N LYS A 254 -21.00 -3.02 -8.05
CA LYS A 254 -22.28 -2.27 -8.15
C LYS A 254 -22.87 -2.03 -6.76
N GLY A 255 -23.14 -0.76 -6.44
CA GLY A 255 -23.68 -0.34 -5.15
C GLY A 255 -22.66 -0.35 -4.00
N GLY A 256 -21.37 -0.49 -4.31
CA GLY A 256 -20.28 -0.33 -3.35
C GLY A 256 -19.83 1.12 -3.18
N PHE A 257 -18.70 1.31 -2.53
CA PHE A 257 -18.01 2.60 -2.41
C PHE A 257 -17.63 3.09 -3.79
N SER A 258 -18.12 4.25 -4.20
CA SER A 258 -17.94 4.81 -5.54
C SER A 258 -16.75 5.76 -5.61
N GLU A 259 -16.38 6.17 -6.84
CA GLU A 259 -15.34 7.19 -7.03
C GLU A 259 -15.79 8.55 -6.48
N GLU A 260 -17.08 8.87 -6.59
CA GLU A 260 -17.67 10.10 -6.03
C GLU A 260 -17.61 10.08 -4.49
N ASP A 261 -17.98 8.96 -3.86
CA ASP A 261 -17.81 8.75 -2.42
C ASP A 261 -16.33 8.94 -2.02
N SER A 262 -15.39 8.38 -2.80
CA SER A 262 -13.95 8.48 -2.53
C SER A 262 -13.46 9.93 -2.62
N LEU A 263 -13.87 10.69 -3.63
CA LEU A 263 -13.52 12.11 -3.77
C LEU A 263 -14.03 12.95 -2.59
N GLU A 264 -15.21 12.65 -2.09
CA GLU A 264 -15.77 13.37 -0.94
C GLU A 264 -15.00 13.05 0.35
N VAL A 265 -14.67 11.77 0.58
CA VAL A 265 -13.82 11.36 1.71
C VAL A 265 -12.43 11.98 1.61
N VAL A 266 -11.87 12.14 0.40
CA VAL A 266 -10.58 12.83 0.19
C VAL A 266 -10.66 14.29 0.62
N ARG A 267 -11.74 15.03 0.31
CA ARG A 267 -11.93 16.41 0.80
C ARG A 267 -11.93 16.48 2.31
N TRP A 268 -12.60 15.54 2.97
CA TRP A 268 -12.62 15.49 4.44
C TRP A 268 -11.25 15.16 5.02
N LEU A 269 -10.50 14.22 4.41
CA LEU A 269 -9.13 13.89 4.84
C LEU A 269 -8.16 15.07 4.65
N ASP A 270 -8.32 15.86 3.59
CA ASP A 270 -7.56 17.10 3.37
C ASP A 270 -7.85 18.12 4.47
N ALA A 271 -9.14 18.31 4.80
CA ALA A 271 -9.56 19.20 5.90
C ALA A 271 -9.03 18.75 7.28
N GLU A 272 -8.85 17.44 7.50
CA GLU A 272 -8.23 16.89 8.72
C GLU A 272 -6.69 17.03 8.74
N GLY A 273 -6.08 17.51 7.66
CA GLY A 273 -4.65 17.81 7.59
C GLY A 273 -3.75 16.57 7.59
N ILE A 274 -4.07 15.55 6.81
CA ILE A 274 -3.13 14.45 6.56
C ILE A 274 -1.95 14.94 5.70
N ASP A 275 -0.84 14.20 5.69
CA ASP A 275 0.40 14.64 5.06
C ASP A 275 0.68 13.95 3.72
N LEU A 276 0.06 12.79 3.47
CA LEU A 276 0.22 12.01 2.26
C LEU A 276 -1.03 11.15 2.04
N LEU A 277 -1.58 11.20 0.83
CA LEU A 277 -2.67 10.34 0.41
C LEU A 277 -2.18 9.30 -0.60
N GLU A 278 -2.37 8.01 -0.32
CA GLU A 278 -2.10 6.94 -1.28
C GLU A 278 -3.40 6.45 -1.92
N ILE A 279 -3.47 6.54 -3.24
CA ILE A 279 -4.58 6.02 -4.04
C ILE A 279 -4.31 4.58 -4.43
N SER A 280 -5.29 3.72 -4.20
CA SER A 280 -5.29 2.31 -4.55
C SER A 280 -6.71 1.89 -4.95
N GLY A 281 -7.01 0.60 -5.06
CA GLY A 281 -8.38 0.17 -5.36
C GLY A 281 -8.58 -1.33 -5.38
N GLY A 282 -9.86 -1.71 -5.34
CA GLY A 282 -10.28 -3.10 -5.30
C GLY A 282 -10.24 -3.72 -3.90
N ASN A 283 -10.73 -4.95 -3.84
CA ASN A 283 -10.70 -5.81 -2.66
C ASN A 283 -10.54 -7.26 -3.09
N TYR A 284 -10.54 -8.21 -2.18
CA TYR A 284 -10.39 -9.64 -2.52
C TYR A 284 -11.53 -10.20 -3.39
N GLU A 285 -12.72 -9.62 -3.34
CA GLU A 285 -13.87 -10.03 -4.17
C GLU A 285 -13.80 -9.38 -5.57
N SER A 286 -13.17 -8.19 -5.69
CA SER A 286 -12.89 -7.48 -6.94
C SER A 286 -11.43 -6.99 -6.95
N PRO A 287 -10.46 -7.88 -7.24
CA PRO A 287 -9.04 -7.61 -7.02
C PRO A 287 -8.39 -6.83 -8.17
N ALA A 288 -8.83 -5.59 -8.41
CA ALA A 288 -8.27 -4.71 -9.43
C ALA A 288 -6.76 -4.47 -9.27
N LEU A 289 -6.28 -4.37 -8.01
CA LEU A 289 -4.86 -4.17 -7.72
C LEU A 289 -3.98 -5.35 -8.14
N LEU A 290 -4.47 -6.59 -8.00
CA LEU A 290 -3.70 -7.80 -8.29
C LEU A 290 -3.74 -8.20 -9.76
N LEU A 291 -4.89 -8.07 -10.41
CA LEU A 291 -5.15 -8.61 -11.74
C LEU A 291 -5.26 -7.54 -12.83
N GLY A 292 -5.39 -6.27 -12.46
CA GLY A 292 -5.71 -5.17 -13.36
C GLY A 292 -7.17 -5.17 -13.81
N PRO A 293 -7.73 -4.02 -14.25
CA PRO A 293 -9.02 -3.99 -14.90
C PRO A 293 -8.94 -4.74 -16.24
N GLY A 294 -9.91 -5.61 -16.50
CA GLY A 294 -10.15 -6.48 -17.64
C GLY A 294 -9.21 -6.33 -18.83
N LEU A 295 -8.51 -7.41 -19.10
CA LEU A 295 -7.52 -7.61 -20.15
C LEU A 295 -7.98 -7.13 -21.55
N ARG A 296 -7.56 -5.95 -22.00
CA ARG A 296 -7.29 -5.66 -23.42
C ARG A 296 -6.37 -4.44 -23.59
N GLU A 297 -5.28 -4.69 -24.30
CA GLU A 297 -4.41 -3.87 -25.13
C GLU A 297 -3.94 -2.49 -24.65
N SER A 298 -2.77 -2.45 -24.34
CA SER A 298 -1.54 -1.66 -24.49
C SER A 298 -0.75 -1.71 -23.19
N THR A 299 0.54 -2.00 -23.27
CA THR A 299 1.43 -2.18 -22.10
C THR A 299 1.54 -0.88 -21.30
N VAL A 300 1.46 0.27 -21.97
CA VAL A 300 1.52 1.60 -21.34
C VAL A 300 0.24 1.91 -20.56
N ALA A 301 -0.94 1.60 -21.08
CA ALA A 301 -2.22 1.80 -20.39
C ALA A 301 -2.39 0.92 -19.14
N ARG A 302 -1.57 -0.14 -18.96
CA ARG A 302 -1.57 -1.01 -17.77
C ARG A 302 -0.64 -0.54 -16.65
N GLU A 303 0.26 0.41 -16.93
CA GLU A 303 1.25 0.84 -15.95
C GLU A 303 0.68 1.82 -14.92
N ALA A 304 -0.54 2.35 -15.07
CA ALA A 304 -1.09 3.34 -14.14
C ALA A 304 -2.62 3.25 -14.03
N TYR A 305 -3.14 2.14 -13.49
CA TYR A 305 -4.60 1.92 -13.34
C TYR A 305 -5.35 3.02 -12.61
N PHE A 306 -4.70 3.63 -11.64
CA PHE A 306 -5.33 4.62 -10.78
C PHE A 306 -4.95 6.04 -11.15
N LEU A 307 -4.21 6.25 -12.26
CA LEU A 307 -3.73 7.57 -12.65
C LEU A 307 -4.87 8.49 -13.08
N GLU A 308 -5.87 7.97 -13.79
CA GLU A 308 -7.05 8.76 -14.18
C GLU A 308 -7.81 9.23 -12.93
N PHE A 309 -8.02 8.34 -11.98
CA PHE A 309 -8.64 8.72 -10.71
C PHE A 309 -7.75 9.71 -9.92
N ALA A 310 -6.43 9.53 -9.92
CA ALA A 310 -5.52 10.47 -9.28
C ALA A 310 -5.62 11.88 -9.86
N ARG A 311 -5.80 12.03 -11.19
CA ARG A 311 -6.09 13.33 -11.83
C ARG A 311 -7.40 13.95 -11.30
N ARG A 312 -8.44 13.15 -11.11
CA ARG A 312 -9.69 13.63 -10.49
C ARG A 312 -9.47 14.05 -9.03
N VAL A 313 -8.69 13.30 -8.27
CA VAL A 313 -8.29 13.63 -6.89
C VAL A 313 -7.52 14.96 -6.88
N ARG A 314 -6.58 15.17 -7.80
CA ARG A 314 -5.86 16.45 -7.92
C ARG A 314 -6.77 17.65 -8.13
N GLY A 315 -7.94 17.45 -8.75
CA GLY A 315 -8.97 18.47 -8.91
C GLY A 315 -9.67 18.90 -7.60
N VAL A 316 -9.54 18.12 -6.52
CA VAL A 316 -10.24 18.36 -5.25
C VAL A 316 -9.30 18.57 -4.05
N THR A 317 -8.00 18.30 -4.18
CA THR A 317 -7.01 18.47 -3.09
C THR A 317 -5.64 18.85 -3.63
N ARG A 318 -4.82 19.48 -2.75
CA ARG A 318 -3.38 19.75 -2.96
C ARG A 318 -2.49 18.88 -2.07
N LEU A 319 -3.05 17.89 -1.40
CA LEU A 319 -2.26 16.91 -0.65
C LEU A 319 -1.21 16.25 -1.54
N PRO A 320 -0.01 15.96 -1.03
CA PRO A 320 0.91 15.05 -1.69
C PRO A 320 0.21 13.72 -2.01
N LEU A 321 0.23 13.32 -3.30
CA LEU A 321 -0.43 12.11 -3.78
C LEU A 321 0.59 11.03 -4.13
N MET A 322 0.37 9.84 -3.61
CA MET A 322 1.06 8.61 -4.00
C MET A 322 0.09 7.71 -4.76
N VAL A 323 0.55 7.14 -5.86
CA VAL A 323 -0.19 6.11 -6.60
C VAL A 323 0.62 4.82 -6.62
N THR A 324 -0.02 3.73 -6.20
CA THR A 324 0.57 2.39 -6.26
C THR A 324 -0.22 1.51 -7.21
N GLY A 325 0.46 0.95 -8.20
CA GLY A 325 -0.14 -0.04 -9.10
C GLY A 325 0.30 0.16 -10.55
N GLY A 326 0.98 -0.84 -11.08
CA GLY A 326 1.32 -0.96 -12.48
C GLY A 326 2.65 -0.33 -12.92
N PHE A 327 3.19 0.65 -12.26
CA PHE A 327 4.44 1.30 -12.65
C PHE A 327 5.61 0.32 -12.76
N ARG A 328 6.30 0.35 -13.92
CA ARG A 328 7.46 -0.50 -14.22
C ARG A 328 8.56 0.22 -14.97
N SER A 329 8.27 1.32 -15.67
CA SER A 329 9.22 2.06 -16.51
C SER A 329 9.44 3.49 -16.02
N ALA A 330 10.65 4.00 -16.17
CA ALA A 330 11.00 5.40 -15.91
C ALA A 330 10.09 6.34 -16.71
N ALA A 331 9.86 6.06 -17.97
CA ALA A 331 9.04 6.88 -18.84
C ALA A 331 7.60 7.06 -18.33
N ALA A 332 6.96 5.98 -17.85
CA ALA A 332 5.61 6.07 -17.28
C ALA A 332 5.58 6.85 -15.97
N MET A 333 6.60 6.68 -15.11
CA MET A 333 6.73 7.41 -13.85
C MET A 333 6.96 8.90 -14.09
N GLU A 334 7.87 9.25 -15.01
CA GLU A 334 8.17 10.63 -15.40
C GLU A 334 6.95 11.34 -16.02
N ALA A 335 6.21 10.65 -16.89
CA ALA A 335 4.99 11.19 -17.47
C ALA A 335 3.95 11.50 -16.39
N ALA A 336 3.73 10.59 -15.46
CA ALA A 336 2.77 10.76 -14.37
C ALA A 336 3.13 11.92 -13.42
N LEU A 337 4.41 12.11 -13.13
CA LEU A 337 4.92 13.23 -12.34
C LEU A 337 4.85 14.55 -13.11
N GLY A 338 5.18 14.52 -14.42
CA GLY A 338 5.18 15.70 -15.28
C GLY A 338 3.78 16.26 -15.54
N GLU A 339 2.76 15.42 -15.52
CA GLU A 339 1.35 15.80 -15.64
C GLU A 339 0.73 16.31 -14.31
N ASP A 340 1.50 16.41 -13.24
CA ASP A 340 1.01 16.74 -11.88
C ASP A 340 -0.11 15.81 -11.40
N ALA A 341 -0.16 14.57 -11.91
CA ALA A 341 -1.18 13.61 -11.54
C ALA A 341 -0.88 12.94 -10.18
N LEU A 342 0.40 12.90 -9.80
CA LEU A 342 0.88 12.39 -8.53
C LEU A 342 2.21 13.07 -8.14
N ASP A 343 2.61 12.91 -6.88
CA ASP A 343 3.88 13.42 -6.34
C ASP A 343 4.88 12.30 -6.02
N LEU A 344 4.39 11.09 -5.78
CA LEU A 344 5.18 9.95 -5.31
C LEU A 344 4.72 8.66 -6.00
N VAL A 345 5.66 7.93 -6.57
CA VAL A 345 5.42 6.65 -7.27
C VAL A 345 5.56 5.49 -6.28
N GLY A 346 4.50 4.70 -6.11
CA GLY A 346 4.50 3.50 -5.28
C GLY A 346 4.90 2.24 -6.04
N LEU A 347 5.97 1.58 -5.59
CA LEU A 347 6.49 0.33 -6.13
C LEU A 347 6.28 -0.81 -5.13
N ALA A 348 5.84 -1.98 -5.62
CA ALA A 348 5.64 -3.18 -4.81
C ALA A 348 6.40 -4.38 -5.42
N ARG A 349 5.79 -5.09 -6.37
CA ARG A 349 6.36 -6.29 -7.00
C ARG A 349 7.78 -6.11 -7.57
N PRO A 350 8.13 -4.98 -8.19
CA PRO A 350 9.52 -4.75 -8.61
C PRO A 350 10.52 -4.94 -7.48
N LEU A 351 10.23 -4.43 -6.28
CA LEU A 351 11.13 -4.48 -5.13
C LEU A 351 11.22 -5.84 -4.44
N ALA A 352 10.26 -6.73 -4.70
CA ALA A 352 10.36 -8.11 -4.23
C ALA A 352 11.31 -8.97 -5.09
N LEU A 353 11.59 -8.55 -6.34
CA LEU A 353 12.51 -9.23 -7.25
C LEU A 353 13.84 -8.52 -7.40
N ASP A 354 13.84 -7.21 -7.38
CA ASP A 354 15.03 -6.38 -7.47
C ASP A 354 14.95 -5.28 -6.42
N PRO A 355 15.47 -5.53 -5.21
CA PRO A 355 15.49 -4.52 -4.14
C PRO A 355 16.25 -3.26 -4.51
N ASP A 356 17.22 -3.33 -5.45
CA ASP A 356 18.04 -2.22 -5.92
C ASP A 356 17.45 -1.51 -7.15
N PHE A 357 16.31 -1.97 -7.65
CA PHE A 357 15.67 -1.38 -8.83
C PHE A 357 15.56 0.16 -8.76
N PRO A 358 15.17 0.79 -7.62
CA PRO A 358 15.14 2.25 -7.53
C PRO A 358 16.50 2.92 -7.72
N ALA A 359 17.57 2.40 -7.11
CA ALA A 359 18.93 2.95 -7.27
C ALA A 359 19.40 2.82 -8.73
N ARG A 360 19.19 1.66 -9.35
CA ARG A 360 19.54 1.38 -10.75
C ARG A 360 18.73 2.23 -11.73
N LEU A 361 17.46 2.49 -11.40
CA LEU A 361 16.59 3.38 -12.19
C LEU A 361 17.07 4.85 -12.10
N LEU A 362 17.40 5.30 -10.88
CA LEU A 362 17.88 6.65 -10.63
C LEU A 362 19.28 6.91 -11.21
N SER A 363 20.13 5.89 -11.34
CA SER A 363 21.43 5.97 -11.99
C SER A 363 21.37 5.89 -13.52
N GLY A 364 20.20 5.51 -14.09
CA GLY A 364 20.05 5.27 -15.52
C GLY A 364 20.61 3.92 -15.99
N GLU A 365 20.99 3.03 -15.10
CA GLU A 365 21.47 1.68 -15.43
C GLU A 365 20.35 0.83 -16.05
N VAL A 366 19.11 1.03 -15.58
CA VAL A 366 17.92 0.39 -16.12
C VAL A 366 16.81 1.40 -16.37
N GLU A 367 16.00 1.15 -17.40
CA GLU A 367 14.84 2.00 -17.72
C GLU A 367 13.52 1.43 -17.22
N ARG A 368 13.49 0.13 -16.91
CA ARG A 368 12.29 -0.57 -16.48
C ARG A 368 12.57 -1.82 -15.65
N SER A 369 11.59 -2.22 -14.85
CA SER A 369 11.60 -3.48 -14.12
C SER A 369 11.29 -4.66 -15.02
N GLU A 370 12.00 -5.77 -14.82
CA GLU A 370 11.81 -7.03 -15.52
C GLU A 370 10.67 -7.91 -14.97
N VAL A 371 9.96 -7.44 -13.94
CA VAL A 371 8.86 -8.18 -13.32
C VAL A 371 7.80 -8.56 -14.35
N GLN A 372 7.57 -9.87 -14.49
CA GLN A 372 6.54 -10.43 -15.37
C GLN A 372 5.36 -10.96 -14.56
N PRO A 373 4.12 -10.93 -15.10
CA PRO A 373 2.98 -11.60 -14.48
C PRO A 373 3.22 -13.11 -14.38
N LEU A 374 2.88 -13.70 -13.24
CA LEU A 374 2.97 -15.16 -13.07
C LEU A 374 1.96 -15.87 -13.98
N ARG A 375 2.41 -16.90 -14.67
CA ARG A 375 1.57 -17.71 -15.54
C ARG A 375 1.02 -18.93 -14.79
N VAL A 376 -0.12 -18.75 -14.14
CA VAL A 376 -0.82 -19.83 -13.42
C VAL A 376 -2.24 -19.93 -13.96
N LYS A 377 -2.70 -21.16 -14.25
CA LYS A 377 -4.06 -21.40 -14.77
C LYS A 377 -5.11 -21.22 -13.67
N GLY A 378 -6.15 -20.44 -13.97
CA GLY A 378 -7.28 -20.18 -13.06
C GLY A 378 -7.09 -18.96 -12.17
N LYS A 379 -8.13 -18.10 -12.10
CA LYS A 379 -8.10 -16.79 -11.41
C LYS A 379 -7.73 -16.93 -9.92
N ALA A 380 -8.35 -17.86 -9.20
CA ALA A 380 -8.11 -18.04 -7.77
C ALA A 380 -6.69 -18.54 -7.47
N LEU A 381 -6.18 -19.51 -8.27
CA LEU A 381 -4.80 -19.98 -8.14
C LEU A 381 -3.79 -18.90 -8.56
N GLY A 382 -4.10 -18.10 -9.57
CA GLY A 382 -3.26 -16.96 -9.97
C GLY A 382 -3.09 -15.94 -8.86
N MET A 383 -4.18 -15.57 -8.19
CA MET A 383 -4.13 -14.65 -7.03
C MET A 383 -3.29 -15.22 -5.88
N LEU A 384 -3.45 -16.52 -5.60
CA LEU A 384 -2.69 -17.17 -4.54
C LEU A 384 -1.21 -17.30 -4.91
N ALA A 385 -0.92 -17.60 -6.18
CA ALA A 385 0.44 -17.63 -6.69
C ALA A 385 1.13 -16.27 -6.55
N GLU A 386 0.47 -15.18 -6.96
CA GLU A 386 1.00 -13.81 -6.79
C GLU A 386 1.34 -13.54 -5.31
N ALA A 387 0.42 -13.82 -4.39
CA ALA A 387 0.65 -13.58 -2.97
C ALA A 387 1.75 -14.45 -2.37
N SER A 388 1.82 -15.74 -2.75
CA SER A 388 2.78 -16.69 -2.17
C SER A 388 4.17 -16.60 -2.79
N TRP A 389 4.27 -16.45 -4.10
CA TRP A 389 5.54 -16.43 -4.81
C TRP A 389 6.34 -15.15 -4.52
N PHE A 390 5.70 -13.97 -4.50
CA PHE A 390 6.36 -12.75 -4.05
C PHE A 390 6.67 -12.80 -2.55
N GLY A 391 5.88 -13.52 -1.75
CA GLY A 391 6.19 -13.82 -0.36
C GLY A 391 7.50 -14.59 -0.22
N ASP A 392 7.69 -15.66 -1.01
CA ASP A 392 8.93 -16.44 -1.02
C ASP A 392 10.15 -15.61 -1.43
N GLN A 393 10.00 -14.66 -2.37
CA GLN A 393 11.10 -13.74 -2.72
C GLN A 393 11.49 -12.85 -1.54
N MET A 394 10.49 -12.29 -0.83
CA MET A 394 10.73 -11.49 0.37
C MET A 394 11.35 -12.34 1.50
N ASP A 395 10.94 -13.60 1.66
CA ASP A 395 11.54 -14.55 2.59
C ASP A 395 13.03 -14.74 2.32
N ARG A 396 13.41 -14.90 1.04
CA ARG A 396 14.82 -15.03 0.62
C ARG A 396 15.64 -13.80 0.99
N ILE A 397 15.13 -12.61 0.64
CA ILE A 397 15.81 -11.35 0.99
C ILE A 397 15.95 -11.23 2.52
N ALA A 398 14.91 -11.59 3.28
CA ALA A 398 14.92 -11.61 4.74
C ALA A 398 15.96 -12.58 5.32
N ASP A 399 16.28 -13.65 4.60
CA ASP A 399 17.31 -14.63 4.96
C ASP A 399 18.73 -14.25 4.45
N GLY A 400 18.84 -13.09 3.77
CA GLY A 400 20.11 -12.58 3.23
C GLY A 400 20.50 -13.21 1.89
N LEU A 401 19.54 -13.77 1.19
CA LEU A 401 19.71 -14.36 -0.15
C LEU A 401 19.10 -13.43 -1.21
N ASP A 402 19.60 -13.52 -2.42
CA ASP A 402 19.00 -12.83 -3.55
C ASP A 402 17.65 -13.48 -3.95
N PRO A 403 16.71 -12.70 -4.50
CA PRO A 403 15.51 -13.24 -5.12
C PRO A 403 15.83 -14.30 -6.18
N ASP A 404 14.93 -15.27 -6.34
CA ASP A 404 15.10 -16.36 -7.30
C ASP A 404 13.86 -16.50 -8.20
N PRO A 405 13.88 -15.96 -9.42
CA PRO A 405 12.78 -16.09 -10.36
C PRO A 405 12.45 -17.54 -10.76
N GLY A 406 13.37 -18.49 -10.52
CA GLY A 406 13.20 -19.91 -10.82
C GLY A 406 12.30 -20.70 -9.85
N ILE A 407 11.85 -20.08 -8.74
CA ILE A 407 10.96 -20.73 -7.79
C ILE A 407 9.63 -21.08 -8.45
N SER A 408 9.20 -22.34 -8.28
CA SER A 408 7.90 -22.79 -8.79
C SER A 408 6.72 -22.09 -8.10
N PRO A 409 5.82 -21.41 -8.82
CA PRO A 409 4.63 -20.80 -8.23
C PRO A 409 3.72 -21.81 -7.51
N TYR A 410 3.63 -23.04 -8.01
CA TYR A 410 2.85 -24.11 -7.35
C TYR A 410 3.48 -24.58 -6.05
N GLY A 411 4.83 -24.67 -6.02
CA GLY A 411 5.58 -24.95 -4.79
C GLY A 411 5.38 -23.84 -3.73
N SER A 412 5.37 -22.59 -4.16
CA SER A 412 5.07 -21.43 -3.29
C SER A 412 3.67 -21.52 -2.70
N ILE A 413 2.65 -21.85 -3.51
CA ILE A 413 1.28 -22.05 -3.04
C ILE A 413 1.22 -23.14 -1.96
N ALA A 414 1.85 -24.29 -2.20
CA ALA A 414 1.83 -25.42 -1.24
C ALA A 414 2.49 -25.04 0.09
N ARG A 415 3.66 -24.40 0.04
CA ARG A 415 4.34 -23.86 1.25
C ARG A 415 3.48 -22.85 1.99
N TYR A 416 2.93 -21.89 1.27
CA TYR A 416 2.08 -20.85 1.84
C TYR A 416 0.87 -21.43 2.57
N LEU A 417 0.13 -22.35 1.95
CA LEU A 417 -1.07 -22.96 2.56
C LEU A 417 -0.74 -23.76 3.83
N THR A 418 0.30 -24.58 3.77
CA THR A 418 0.77 -25.36 4.93
C THR A 418 1.23 -24.45 6.07
N TRP A 419 2.03 -23.46 5.76
CA TRP A 419 2.59 -22.54 6.74
C TRP A 419 1.49 -21.66 7.37
N GLN A 420 0.58 -21.09 6.56
CA GLN A 420 -0.53 -20.27 7.04
C GLN A 420 -1.45 -21.05 7.97
N THR A 421 -1.77 -22.30 7.62
CA THR A 421 -2.62 -23.16 8.45
C THR A 421 -1.94 -23.47 9.78
N ALA A 422 -0.70 -23.95 9.75
CA ALA A 422 0.02 -24.35 10.96
C ALA A 422 0.26 -23.15 11.92
N ARG A 423 0.70 -22.01 11.39
CA ARG A 423 0.94 -20.80 12.21
C ARG A 423 -0.35 -20.15 12.68
N GLY A 424 -1.41 -20.15 11.84
CA GLY A 424 -2.71 -19.60 12.23
C GLY A 424 -3.33 -20.38 13.39
N LEU A 425 -3.35 -21.71 13.33
CA LEU A 425 -3.83 -22.56 14.40
C LEU A 425 -3.00 -22.40 15.70
N ARG A 426 -1.67 -22.31 15.55
CA ARG A 426 -0.79 -22.04 16.70
C ARG A 426 -1.12 -20.67 17.31
N HIS A 427 -1.22 -19.61 16.53
CA HIS A 427 -1.58 -18.27 17.00
C HIS A 427 -2.89 -18.34 17.77
N ARG A 428 -3.95 -18.91 17.21
CA ARG A 428 -5.24 -19.09 17.85
C ARG A 428 -5.15 -19.82 19.21
N ALA A 429 -4.27 -20.80 19.33
CA ALA A 429 -4.10 -21.58 20.55
C ALA A 429 -3.31 -20.84 21.64
N THR A 430 -2.32 -20.02 21.25
CA THR A 430 -1.33 -19.44 22.17
C THR A 430 -1.51 -17.95 22.44
N TYR A 431 -2.12 -17.21 21.50
CA TYR A 431 -2.32 -15.77 21.64
C TYR A 431 -3.23 -15.45 22.83
N ARG A 432 -2.83 -14.46 23.62
CA ARG A 432 -3.60 -13.89 24.71
C ARG A 432 -3.57 -12.38 24.58
N PRO A 433 -4.74 -11.71 24.52
CA PRO A 433 -4.77 -10.25 24.43
C PRO A 433 -4.17 -9.63 25.70
N PRO A 434 -3.46 -8.51 25.55
CA PRO A 434 -2.91 -7.80 26.72
C PRO A 434 -4.03 -7.27 27.61
N GLN A 435 -3.77 -7.28 28.93
CA GLN A 435 -4.78 -6.86 29.94
C GLN A 435 -5.03 -5.34 29.95
N THR A 436 -4.17 -4.55 29.33
CA THR A 436 -4.13 -3.08 29.44
C THR A 436 -5.09 -2.32 28.53
N VAL A 437 -5.75 -2.97 27.59
CA VAL A 437 -6.67 -2.30 26.62
C VAL A 437 -8.13 -2.24 27.16
N GLN A 438 -8.38 -2.68 28.37
CA GLN A 438 -9.74 -2.71 28.97
C GLN A 438 -10.05 -1.54 29.93
N ARG A 439 -9.14 -0.58 30.12
CA ARG A 439 -9.39 0.57 31.01
C ARG A 439 -8.81 1.84 30.40
N GLY A 440 -9.69 2.66 29.89
CA GLY A 440 -9.46 4.04 29.54
C GLY A 440 -10.78 4.65 29.16
#